data_912b4d7f3873f617bb0e2a9f63546b23
#
_entry.id   912b4d7f3873f617bb0e2a9f63546b23
#
_cell.length_a   1.000
_cell.length_b   1.000
_cell.length_c   1.000
_cell.angle_alpha   90.00
_cell.angle_beta   90.00
_cell.angle_gamma   90.00
#
_symmetry.space_group_name_H-M   'P 1'
#
loop_
_entity.id
_entity.type
_entity.pdbx_description
1 polymer ?
#
loop_
_entity_poly.entity_id
_entity_poly.type
_entity_poly.pdbx_seq_one_letter_code
_entity_poly.pdbx_strand_id
1 'polypeptide(L)'
;FVSYCTGPIICYSIPMGFSIIDKRDHKYFGLGIMSGILSIPFAVMAMTTLLKLTGTPVRETISNTAPEDFNLVYTWGQIWLNMLPIVVFCLILALLLRFFIDIMVKAFLVFGRALDIGIKIVLVLSIVEYFTGIFSKIFSGWAFAPIIADAEDQFRALENAGYIALMLAGAYPMIYLIDKFFGKALQRLGAKCGFTTTGSIGIFATCAEQIAMFGIVKKMIPAEKVKIVALSVCGSWLLGAHISITANFQPSLLAIILIGKMIGAVIAVFFAIWLGVPMAKRLEKQDREKGIIGETEYLEDEAVLAERKNRKHKGGNEDAAV
;
A
#
# COMPACT_ATOMS: atom_id res chain seq x y z
N PHE A 1 12.18 -1.78 7.42
CA PHE A 1 11.63 -1.38 6.12
C PHE A 1 10.82 -2.50 5.44
N VAL A 2 11.30 -3.75 5.46
CA VAL A 2 10.58 -4.89 4.86
C VAL A 2 9.20 -5.04 5.47
N SER A 3 9.10 -5.16 6.78
CA SER A 3 7.81 -5.28 7.50
C SER A 3 6.89 -4.10 7.21
N TYR A 4 7.45 -2.90 7.12
CA TYR A 4 6.72 -1.67 6.85
C TYR A 4 6.09 -1.64 5.44
N CYS A 5 6.77 -2.22 4.45
CA CYS A 5 6.27 -2.31 3.08
C CYS A 5 5.36 -3.51 2.84
N THR A 6 5.62 -4.66 3.51
CA THR A 6 4.93 -5.92 3.23
C THR A 6 3.79 -6.22 4.19
N GLY A 7 3.97 -5.90 5.48
CA GLY A 7 3.02 -6.27 6.54
C GLY A 7 1.60 -5.74 6.27
N PRO A 8 1.40 -4.42 6.17
CA PRO A 8 0.07 -3.86 5.91
C PRO A 8 -0.55 -4.35 4.60
N ILE A 9 0.27 -4.60 3.58
CA ILE A 9 -0.24 -5.05 2.27
C ILE A 9 -0.74 -6.48 2.36
N ILE A 10 0.07 -7.40 2.87
CA ILE A 10 -0.26 -8.84 2.88
C ILE A 10 -1.33 -9.14 3.93
N CYS A 11 -1.18 -8.60 5.14
CA CYS A 11 -2.07 -8.92 6.26
C CYS A 11 -3.40 -8.16 6.22
N TYR A 12 -3.44 -6.98 5.60
CA TYR A 12 -4.63 -6.13 5.63
C TYR A 12 -5.14 -5.79 4.22
N SER A 13 -4.34 -5.14 3.38
CA SER A 13 -4.80 -4.56 2.12
C SER A 13 -5.31 -5.59 1.13
N ILE A 14 -4.62 -6.72 0.97
CA ILE A 14 -5.02 -7.75 0.02
C ILE A 14 -6.30 -8.46 0.48
N PRO A 15 -6.41 -8.98 1.71
CA PRO A 15 -7.65 -9.58 2.19
C PRO A 15 -8.83 -8.61 2.17
N MET A 16 -8.63 -7.37 2.61
CA MET A 16 -9.65 -6.33 2.63
C MET A 16 -10.11 -5.97 1.21
N GLY A 17 -9.17 -5.79 0.28
CA GLY A 17 -9.47 -5.49 -1.11
C GLY A 17 -10.32 -6.57 -1.76
N PHE A 18 -9.96 -7.85 -1.60
CA PHE A 18 -10.77 -8.97 -2.10
C PHE A 18 -12.14 -9.08 -1.42
N SER A 19 -12.32 -8.56 -0.21
CA SER A 19 -13.61 -8.56 0.48
C SER A 19 -14.53 -7.41 0.03
N ILE A 20 -13.97 -6.25 -0.33
CA ILE A 20 -14.72 -5.05 -0.70
C ILE A 20 -14.99 -4.97 -2.20
N ILE A 21 -14.02 -5.37 -3.02
CA ILE A 21 -14.09 -5.27 -4.48
C ILE A 21 -15.01 -6.37 -5.03
N ASP A 22 -15.78 -6.04 -6.05
CA ASP A 22 -16.70 -6.99 -6.68
C ASP A 22 -15.97 -8.22 -7.25
N LYS A 23 -16.56 -9.39 -7.13
CA LYS A 23 -15.96 -10.66 -7.59
C LYS A 23 -15.53 -10.62 -9.06
N ARG A 24 -16.25 -9.89 -9.92
CA ARG A 24 -15.90 -9.69 -11.33
C ARG A 24 -14.54 -9.00 -11.49
N ASP A 25 -14.18 -8.13 -10.54
CA ASP A 25 -12.96 -7.32 -10.57
C ASP A 25 -11.77 -7.97 -9.84
N HIS A 26 -11.96 -9.09 -9.15
CA HIS A 26 -10.89 -9.78 -8.40
C HIS A 26 -9.67 -10.09 -9.26
N LYS A 27 -9.86 -10.46 -10.53
CA LYS A 27 -8.75 -10.73 -11.46
C LYS A 27 -7.93 -9.47 -11.79
N TYR A 28 -8.59 -8.32 -11.98
CA TYR A 28 -7.90 -7.05 -12.20
C TYR A 28 -7.19 -6.58 -10.94
N PHE A 29 -7.83 -6.75 -9.78
CA PHE A 29 -7.21 -6.49 -8.49
C PHE A 29 -5.97 -7.36 -8.26
N GLY A 30 -6.07 -8.67 -8.50
CA GLY A 30 -4.93 -9.59 -8.40
C GLY A 30 -3.77 -9.24 -9.34
N LEU A 31 -4.05 -8.82 -10.58
CA LEU A 31 -3.02 -8.33 -11.51
C LEU A 31 -2.33 -7.05 -11.01
N GLY A 32 -3.10 -6.15 -10.41
CA GLY A 32 -2.56 -4.95 -9.78
C GLY A 32 -1.65 -5.29 -8.60
N ILE A 33 -2.11 -6.14 -7.68
CA ILE A 33 -1.31 -6.61 -6.55
C ILE A 33 -0.03 -7.31 -7.03
N MET A 34 -0.13 -8.22 -8.01
CA MET A 34 1.04 -8.89 -8.61
C MET A 34 2.08 -7.88 -9.09
N SER A 35 1.64 -6.88 -9.85
CA SER A 35 2.53 -5.84 -10.39
C SER A 35 3.13 -4.97 -9.28
N GLY A 36 2.33 -4.65 -8.26
CA GLY A 36 2.77 -3.83 -7.13
C GLY A 36 3.77 -4.55 -6.23
N ILE A 37 3.57 -5.83 -5.94
CA ILE A 37 4.48 -6.62 -5.09
C ILE A 37 5.89 -6.66 -5.68
N LEU A 38 6.03 -6.71 -7.01
CA LEU A 38 7.34 -6.67 -7.67
C LEU A 38 8.11 -5.36 -7.43
N SER A 39 7.45 -4.29 -7.02
CA SER A 39 8.12 -3.03 -6.70
C SER A 39 8.64 -2.93 -5.27
N ILE A 40 8.18 -3.80 -4.35
CA ILE A 40 8.58 -3.76 -2.93
C ILE A 40 10.10 -3.83 -2.73
N PRO A 41 10.84 -4.76 -3.38
CA PRO A 41 12.29 -4.79 -3.26
C PRO A 41 12.97 -3.47 -3.61
N PHE A 42 12.47 -2.78 -4.65
CA PHE A 42 13.02 -1.49 -5.07
C PHE A 42 12.72 -0.37 -4.06
N ALA A 43 11.52 -0.38 -3.46
CA ALA A 43 11.18 0.57 -2.40
C ALA A 43 12.08 0.37 -1.17
N VAL A 44 12.27 -0.87 -0.73
CA VAL A 44 13.14 -1.21 0.40
C VAL A 44 14.60 -0.87 0.09
N MET A 45 15.08 -1.17 -1.12
CA MET A 45 16.43 -0.80 -1.57
C MET A 45 16.62 0.72 -1.55
N ALA A 46 15.64 1.49 -2.03
CA ALA A 46 15.71 2.95 -2.00
C ALA A 46 15.79 3.49 -0.55
N MET A 47 14.96 2.97 0.36
CA MET A 47 14.98 3.36 1.77
C MET A 47 16.32 3.04 2.44
N THR A 48 16.83 1.81 2.25
CA THR A 48 18.10 1.38 2.85
C THR A 48 19.29 2.15 2.27
N THR A 49 19.25 2.44 0.98
CA THR A 49 20.28 3.26 0.32
C THR A 49 20.25 4.70 0.84
N LEU A 50 19.07 5.33 0.93
CA LEU A 50 18.92 6.67 1.48
C LEU A 50 19.41 6.74 2.92
N LEU A 51 19.01 5.78 3.77
CA LEU A 51 19.47 5.72 5.16
C LEU A 51 20.99 5.63 5.25
N LYS A 52 21.60 4.78 4.40
CA LYS A 52 23.07 4.65 4.36
C LYS A 52 23.77 5.92 3.90
N LEU A 53 23.22 6.61 2.92
CA LEU A 53 23.83 7.82 2.36
C LEU A 53 23.68 9.03 3.30
N THR A 54 22.54 9.12 3.99
CA THR A 54 22.26 10.24 4.91
C THR A 54 22.93 10.05 6.28
N GLY A 55 23.25 8.79 6.66
CA GLY A 55 23.73 8.48 8.00
C GLY A 55 22.75 8.89 9.11
N THR A 56 21.45 8.93 8.80
CA THR A 56 20.43 9.38 9.74
C THR A 56 20.38 8.48 10.97
N PRO A 57 20.55 9.03 12.19
CA PRO A 57 20.41 8.24 13.40
C PRO A 57 18.97 7.79 13.61
N VAL A 58 18.79 6.65 14.25
CA VAL A 58 17.49 6.06 14.53
C VAL A 58 17.34 5.79 16.02
N ARG A 59 16.12 5.48 16.46
CA ARG A 59 15.91 4.93 17.81
C ARG A 59 16.28 3.46 17.81
N GLU A 60 17.03 3.04 18.83
CA GLU A 60 17.42 1.65 18.99
C GLU A 60 16.20 0.75 19.27
N THR A 61 15.23 1.25 20.01
CA THR A 61 14.01 0.55 20.38
C THR A 61 12.77 1.19 19.76
N ILE A 62 11.71 0.39 19.59
CA ILE A 62 10.39 0.88 19.17
C ILE A 62 9.72 1.52 20.38
N SER A 63 10.18 2.71 20.74
CA SER A 63 9.62 3.55 21.80
C SER A 63 9.67 4.99 21.32
N ASN A 64 8.64 5.77 21.64
CA ASN A 64 8.65 7.18 21.28
C ASN A 64 9.45 8.05 22.26
N THR A 65 9.89 7.49 23.39
CA THR A 65 10.75 8.16 24.38
C THR A 65 12.23 7.85 24.21
N ALA A 66 12.58 6.83 23.42
CA ALA A 66 13.99 6.50 23.16
C ALA A 66 14.67 7.61 22.36
N PRO A 67 15.94 7.95 22.66
CA PRO A 67 16.69 8.95 21.90
C PRO A 67 16.95 8.46 20.46
N GLU A 68 17.08 9.41 19.53
CA GLU A 68 17.42 9.16 18.12
C GLU A 68 18.94 9.31 17.92
N ASP A 69 19.72 8.47 18.57
CA ASP A 69 21.19 8.56 18.59
C ASP A 69 21.90 7.28 18.11
N PHE A 70 21.14 6.23 17.80
CA PHE A 70 21.70 4.97 17.33
C PHE A 70 22.03 5.01 15.84
N ASN A 71 23.32 4.88 15.52
CA ASN A 71 23.79 4.84 14.14
C ASN A 71 23.90 3.42 13.64
N LEU A 72 23.13 3.08 12.62
CA LEU A 72 23.18 1.78 11.96
C LEU A 72 24.43 1.68 11.07
N VAL A 73 25.33 0.76 11.40
CA VAL A 73 26.52 0.47 10.60
C VAL A 73 26.31 -0.82 9.81
N TYR A 74 26.27 -0.71 8.48
CA TYR A 74 26.11 -1.86 7.58
C TYR A 74 26.80 -1.61 6.24
N THR A 75 27.22 -2.72 5.62
CA THR A 75 27.91 -2.70 4.32
C THR A 75 26.93 -2.86 3.16
N TRP A 76 27.34 -2.48 1.96
CA TRP A 76 26.56 -2.72 0.75
C TRP A 76 26.27 -4.20 0.52
N GLY A 77 27.25 -5.07 0.83
CA GLY A 77 27.08 -6.53 0.74
C GLY A 77 25.95 -7.05 1.63
N GLN A 78 25.86 -6.54 2.86
CA GLN A 78 24.76 -6.88 3.78
C GLN A 78 23.41 -6.42 3.26
N ILE A 79 23.32 -5.23 2.64
CA ILE A 79 22.07 -4.77 2.01
C ILE A 79 21.62 -5.79 0.94
N TRP A 80 22.53 -6.14 0.00
CA TRP A 80 22.19 -7.06 -1.07
C TRP A 80 21.81 -8.46 -0.57
N LEU A 81 22.55 -8.97 0.41
CA LEU A 81 22.27 -10.28 1.00
C LEU A 81 20.89 -10.31 1.69
N ASN A 82 20.58 -9.28 2.47
CA ASN A 82 19.32 -9.15 3.18
C ASN A 82 18.12 -8.85 2.24
N MET A 83 18.38 -8.34 1.03
CA MET A 83 17.34 -8.15 0.01
C MET A 83 16.96 -9.44 -0.70
N LEU A 84 17.83 -10.46 -0.72
CA LEU A 84 17.57 -11.71 -1.45
C LEU A 84 16.27 -12.40 -1.01
N PRO A 85 16.00 -12.62 0.28
CA PRO A 85 14.77 -13.27 0.72
C PRO A 85 13.51 -12.53 0.28
N ILE A 86 13.49 -11.18 0.34
CA ILE A 86 12.34 -10.39 -0.06
C ILE A 86 12.12 -10.42 -1.58
N VAL A 87 13.19 -10.42 -2.37
CA VAL A 87 13.11 -10.57 -3.82
C VAL A 87 12.50 -11.92 -4.18
N VAL A 88 13.00 -13.01 -3.59
CA VAL A 88 12.50 -14.37 -3.81
C VAL A 88 11.04 -14.47 -3.41
N PHE A 89 10.69 -13.97 -2.23
CA PHE A 89 9.30 -13.95 -1.74
C PHE A 89 8.37 -13.19 -2.68
N CYS A 90 8.75 -11.99 -3.10
CA CYS A 90 7.94 -11.16 -4.02
C CYS A 90 7.77 -11.83 -5.39
N LEU A 91 8.83 -12.47 -5.92
CA LEU A 91 8.77 -13.21 -7.18
C LEU A 91 7.84 -14.42 -7.07
N ILE A 92 7.96 -15.24 -6.02
CA ILE A 92 7.08 -16.38 -5.79
C ILE A 92 5.62 -15.92 -5.70
N LEU A 93 5.34 -14.90 -4.90
CA LEU A 93 3.98 -14.40 -4.72
C LEU A 93 3.41 -13.81 -6.03
N ALA A 94 4.23 -13.09 -6.78
CA ALA A 94 3.83 -12.56 -8.09
C ALA A 94 3.53 -13.68 -9.10
N LEU A 95 4.35 -14.74 -9.12
CA LEU A 95 4.12 -15.92 -9.97
C LEU A 95 2.85 -16.67 -9.57
N LEU A 96 2.61 -16.85 -8.26
CA LEU A 96 1.38 -17.48 -7.77
C LEU A 96 0.14 -16.66 -8.18
N LEU A 97 0.16 -15.35 -8.01
CA LEU A 97 -0.92 -14.47 -8.46
C LEU A 97 -1.09 -14.47 -9.99
N ARG A 98 -0.01 -14.70 -10.73
CA ARG A 98 -0.04 -14.75 -12.20
C ARG A 98 -0.72 -16.01 -12.73
N PHE A 99 -0.44 -17.15 -12.12
CA PHE A 99 -0.85 -18.47 -12.64
C PHE A 99 -2.03 -19.08 -11.88
N PHE A 100 -2.21 -18.73 -10.60
CA PHE A 100 -3.17 -19.35 -9.68
C PHE A 100 -4.08 -18.33 -9.00
N ILE A 101 -4.57 -17.32 -9.75
CA ILE A 101 -5.31 -16.20 -9.17
C ILE A 101 -6.51 -16.63 -8.33
N ASP A 102 -7.33 -17.58 -8.79
CA ASP A 102 -8.53 -18.03 -8.08
C ASP A 102 -8.20 -18.73 -6.75
N ILE A 103 -7.09 -19.48 -6.72
CA ILE A 103 -6.60 -20.14 -5.51
C ILE A 103 -6.06 -19.06 -4.55
N MET A 104 -5.31 -18.10 -5.07
CA MET A 104 -4.73 -17.00 -4.27
C MET A 104 -5.81 -16.12 -3.68
N VAL A 105 -6.87 -15.79 -4.43
CA VAL A 105 -8.03 -15.04 -3.91
C VAL A 105 -8.64 -15.77 -2.71
N LYS A 106 -8.91 -17.08 -2.85
CA LYS A 106 -9.46 -17.89 -1.74
C LYS A 106 -8.50 -17.94 -0.56
N ALA A 107 -7.19 -18.16 -0.82
CA ALA A 107 -6.18 -18.21 0.22
C ALA A 107 -6.09 -16.91 1.00
N PHE A 108 -6.06 -15.75 0.32
CA PHE A 108 -6.04 -14.45 0.99
C PHE A 108 -7.32 -14.14 1.76
N LEU A 109 -8.49 -14.52 1.25
CA LEU A 109 -9.75 -14.35 1.98
C LEU A 109 -9.80 -15.19 3.26
N VAL A 110 -9.33 -16.45 3.20
CA VAL A 110 -9.23 -17.33 4.37
C VAL A 110 -8.19 -16.80 5.36
N PHE A 111 -7.01 -16.43 4.88
CA PHE A 111 -5.93 -15.85 5.67
C PHE A 111 -6.36 -14.57 6.39
N GLY A 112 -6.98 -13.63 5.67
CA GLY A 112 -7.47 -12.38 6.25
C GLY A 112 -8.55 -12.63 7.32
N ARG A 113 -9.45 -13.58 7.10
CA ARG A 113 -10.46 -13.97 8.11
C ARG A 113 -9.84 -14.63 9.33
N ALA A 114 -8.84 -15.50 9.12
CA ALA A 114 -8.11 -16.13 10.22
C ALA A 114 -7.32 -15.11 11.05
N LEU A 115 -6.69 -14.14 10.40
CA LEU A 115 -6.01 -13.03 11.08
C LEU A 115 -6.99 -12.16 11.87
N ASP A 116 -8.12 -11.77 11.29
CA ASP A 116 -9.13 -10.95 11.97
C ASP A 116 -9.65 -11.63 13.24
N ILE A 117 -9.97 -12.93 13.14
CA ILE A 117 -10.39 -13.73 14.29
C ILE A 117 -9.25 -13.85 15.31
N GLY A 118 -8.05 -14.17 14.86
CA GLY A 118 -6.88 -14.34 15.72
C GLY A 118 -6.54 -13.08 16.51
N ILE A 119 -6.52 -11.92 15.84
CA ILE A 119 -6.25 -10.62 16.48
C ILE A 119 -7.32 -10.31 17.54
N LYS A 120 -8.60 -10.56 17.25
CA LYS A 120 -9.69 -10.35 18.22
C LYS A 120 -9.56 -11.27 19.44
N ILE A 121 -9.22 -12.54 19.24
CA ILE A 121 -8.98 -13.47 20.34
C ILE A 121 -7.80 -13.00 21.19
N VAL A 122 -6.65 -12.67 20.59
CA VAL A 122 -5.48 -12.17 21.31
C VAL A 122 -5.81 -10.89 22.09
N LEU A 123 -6.55 -9.96 21.49
CA LEU A 123 -6.99 -8.74 22.16
C LEU A 123 -7.84 -9.05 23.40
N VAL A 124 -8.83 -9.93 23.29
CA VAL A 124 -9.68 -10.31 24.43
C VAL A 124 -8.85 -10.99 25.51
N LEU A 125 -7.96 -11.92 25.15
CA LEU A 125 -7.07 -12.59 26.10
C LEU A 125 -6.13 -11.59 26.80
N SER A 126 -5.60 -10.62 26.07
CA SER A 126 -4.73 -9.56 26.63
C SER A 126 -5.51 -8.66 27.60
N ILE A 127 -6.77 -8.33 27.30
CA ILE A 127 -7.63 -7.56 28.22
C ILE A 127 -7.90 -8.37 29.51
N VAL A 128 -8.26 -9.65 29.38
CA VAL A 128 -8.50 -10.53 30.53
C VAL A 128 -7.23 -10.65 31.38
N GLU A 129 -6.08 -10.86 30.77
CA GLU A 129 -4.81 -10.92 31.48
C GLU A 129 -4.51 -9.63 32.24
N TYR A 130 -4.68 -8.48 31.60
CA TYR A 130 -4.41 -7.18 32.20
C TYR A 130 -5.21 -6.95 33.49
N PHE A 131 -6.51 -7.32 33.52
CA PHE A 131 -7.37 -7.11 34.68
C PHE A 131 -7.31 -8.22 35.72
N THR A 132 -6.93 -9.45 35.37
CA THR A 132 -7.03 -10.62 36.27
C THR A 132 -5.69 -11.28 36.57
N GLY A 133 -4.70 -11.16 35.69
CA GLY A 133 -3.42 -11.88 35.80
C GLY A 133 -3.59 -13.40 35.76
N ILE A 134 -4.70 -13.91 35.19
CA ILE A 134 -5.04 -15.34 35.28
C ILE A 134 -4.06 -16.20 34.50
N PHE A 135 -3.64 -15.74 33.33
CA PHE A 135 -2.72 -16.53 32.49
C PHE A 135 -1.30 -16.56 33.09
N SER A 136 -0.82 -15.44 33.65
CA SER A 136 0.44 -15.41 34.40
C SER A 136 0.43 -16.34 35.60
N LYS A 137 -0.72 -16.49 36.29
CA LYS A 137 -0.87 -17.42 37.43
C LYS A 137 -0.91 -18.88 37.01
N ILE A 138 -1.52 -19.20 35.86
CA ILE A 138 -1.68 -20.57 35.36
C ILE A 138 -0.41 -21.05 34.65
N PHE A 139 0.17 -20.20 33.78
CA PHE A 139 1.28 -20.53 32.91
C PHE A 139 2.58 -19.87 33.40
N SER A 140 3.01 -20.13 34.58
CA SER A 140 4.21 -19.59 35.24
C SER A 140 5.27 -19.07 34.25
N GLY A 141 5.31 -17.76 34.01
CA GLY A 141 6.26 -17.09 33.15
C GLY A 141 5.82 -16.84 31.70
N TRP A 142 4.61 -17.20 31.30
CA TRP A 142 4.03 -16.82 30.02
C TRP A 142 2.82 -15.92 30.27
N ALA A 143 2.97 -14.64 29.93
CA ALA A 143 1.92 -13.64 30.02
C ALA A 143 1.85 -12.83 28.73
N PHE A 144 0.64 -12.36 28.39
CA PHE A 144 0.50 -11.34 27.36
C PHE A 144 1.08 -10.02 27.87
N ALA A 145 1.80 -9.30 27.02
CA ALA A 145 2.30 -7.97 27.37
C ALA A 145 1.12 -7.06 27.76
N PRO A 146 1.25 -6.22 28.81
CA PRO A 146 0.23 -5.28 29.20
C PRO A 146 -0.20 -4.40 28.03
N ILE A 147 -1.51 -4.15 27.90
CA ILE A 147 -2.08 -3.34 26.81
C ILE A 147 -2.16 -1.85 27.13
N ILE A 148 -2.09 -1.50 28.43
CA ILE A 148 -2.15 -0.12 28.93
C ILE A 148 -0.79 0.22 29.53
N ALA A 149 -0.36 1.47 29.40
CA ALA A 149 0.90 1.99 29.92
C ALA A 149 1.06 1.70 31.41
N ASP A 150 2.29 1.38 31.79
CA ASP A 150 2.71 1.15 33.18
C ASP A 150 4.04 1.87 33.47
N ALA A 151 4.62 1.62 34.64
CA ALA A 151 5.88 2.24 35.04
C ALA A 151 7.08 1.69 34.23
N GLU A 152 6.98 0.49 33.65
CA GLU A 152 8.06 -0.14 32.87
C GLU A 152 8.03 0.32 31.41
N ASP A 153 6.82 0.50 30.85
CA ASP A 153 6.65 0.93 29.47
C ASP A 153 5.45 1.88 29.37
N GLN A 154 5.73 3.13 29.05
CA GLN A 154 4.71 4.18 28.88
C GLN A 154 4.00 4.13 27.53
N PHE A 155 4.40 3.22 26.63
CA PHE A 155 3.87 3.09 25.26
C PHE A 155 3.45 1.68 24.94
N ARG A 156 2.34 1.26 25.55
CA ARG A 156 1.68 0.01 25.23
C ARG A 156 0.70 0.15 24.06
N ALA A 157 -0.04 -0.88 23.75
CA ALA A 157 -0.91 -0.93 22.58
C ALA A 157 -1.98 0.17 22.57
N LEU A 158 -2.56 0.51 23.73
CA LEU A 158 -3.62 1.52 23.84
C LEU A 158 -3.09 2.93 23.56
N GLU A 159 -1.97 3.30 24.16
CA GLU A 159 -1.32 4.59 23.96
C GLU A 159 -0.89 4.76 22.51
N ASN A 160 -0.30 3.72 21.91
CA ASN A 160 0.09 3.71 20.52
C ASN A 160 -1.12 3.93 19.59
N ALA A 161 -2.22 3.22 19.83
CA ALA A 161 -3.46 3.42 19.09
C ALA A 161 -4.01 4.84 19.27
N GLY A 162 -3.94 5.39 20.49
CA GLY A 162 -4.35 6.75 20.80
C GLY A 162 -3.53 7.80 20.04
N TYR A 163 -2.21 7.69 20.04
CA TYR A 163 -1.32 8.60 19.29
C TYR A 163 -1.57 8.53 17.78
N ILE A 164 -1.72 7.32 17.22
CA ILE A 164 -2.08 7.15 15.81
C ILE A 164 -3.42 7.83 15.51
N ALA A 165 -4.42 7.65 16.37
CA ALA A 165 -5.74 8.27 16.20
C ALA A 165 -5.68 9.81 16.25
N LEU A 166 -4.90 10.38 17.18
CA LEU A 166 -4.68 11.84 17.27
C LEU A 166 -4.02 12.39 16.02
N MET A 167 -2.99 11.71 15.51
CA MET A 167 -2.33 12.14 14.28
C MET A 167 -3.23 12.01 13.05
N LEU A 168 -4.03 10.95 12.96
CA LEU A 168 -5.02 10.79 11.89
C LEU A 168 -6.10 11.87 11.97
N ALA A 169 -6.52 12.29 13.17
CA ALA A 169 -7.46 13.38 13.34
C ALA A 169 -6.94 14.71 12.72
N GLY A 170 -5.61 14.92 12.71
CA GLY A 170 -4.99 16.05 11.99
C GLY A 170 -4.79 15.77 10.50
N ALA A 171 -4.44 14.53 10.15
CA ALA A 171 -4.18 14.14 8.75
C ALA A 171 -5.42 14.23 7.86
N TYR A 172 -6.59 13.83 8.32
CA TYR A 172 -7.83 13.88 7.52
C TYR A 172 -8.23 15.31 7.10
N PRO A 173 -8.27 16.33 7.98
CA PRO A 173 -8.46 17.71 7.56
C PRO A 173 -7.39 18.19 6.58
N MET A 174 -6.13 17.82 6.78
CA MET A 174 -5.04 18.17 5.86
C MET A 174 -5.29 17.58 4.46
N ILE A 175 -5.66 16.30 4.37
CA ILE A 175 -6.00 15.64 3.11
C ILE A 175 -7.16 16.35 2.42
N TYR A 176 -8.21 16.71 3.16
CA TYR A 176 -9.32 17.49 2.63
C TYR A 176 -8.88 18.85 2.07
N LEU A 177 -8.01 19.57 2.77
CA LEU A 177 -7.46 20.83 2.31
C LEU A 177 -6.59 20.67 1.06
N ILE A 178 -5.76 19.63 1.02
CA ILE A 178 -4.96 19.32 -0.18
C ILE A 178 -5.87 19.04 -1.37
N ASP A 179 -6.92 18.23 -1.21
CA ASP A 179 -7.89 17.96 -2.28
C ASP A 179 -8.61 19.25 -2.71
N LYS A 180 -9.08 20.05 -1.77
CA LYS A 180 -9.79 21.30 -2.03
C LYS A 180 -8.93 22.31 -2.81
N PHE A 181 -7.67 22.49 -2.44
CA PHE A 181 -6.79 23.51 -3.05
C PHE A 181 -6.02 22.98 -4.26
N PHE A 182 -5.60 21.73 -4.23
CA PHE A 182 -4.73 21.13 -5.25
C PHE A 182 -5.41 20.06 -6.09
N GLY A 183 -6.65 19.65 -5.78
CA GLY A 183 -7.35 18.56 -6.47
C GLY A 183 -7.40 18.73 -7.99
N LYS A 184 -7.71 19.95 -8.48
CA LYS A 184 -7.69 20.25 -9.93
C LYS A 184 -6.29 20.13 -10.54
N ALA A 185 -5.23 20.53 -9.83
CA ALA A 185 -3.85 20.41 -10.31
C ALA A 185 -3.42 18.95 -10.35
N LEU A 186 -3.76 18.16 -9.32
CA LEU A 186 -3.51 16.73 -9.23
C LEU A 186 -4.25 15.95 -10.33
N GLN A 187 -5.51 16.30 -10.61
CA GLN A 187 -6.27 15.70 -11.72
C GLN A 187 -5.63 16.02 -13.07
N ARG A 188 -5.13 17.26 -13.29
CA ARG A 188 -4.39 17.62 -14.50
C ARG A 188 -3.09 16.84 -14.64
N LEU A 189 -2.37 16.64 -13.54
CA LEU A 189 -1.14 15.85 -13.51
C LEU A 189 -1.43 14.38 -13.83
N GLY A 190 -2.44 13.77 -13.21
CA GLY A 190 -2.89 12.42 -13.52
C GLY A 190 -3.31 12.27 -14.99
N ALA A 191 -4.02 13.27 -15.53
CA ALA A 191 -4.39 13.31 -16.93
C ALA A 191 -3.17 13.32 -17.87
N LYS A 192 -2.09 14.06 -17.54
CA LYS A 192 -0.81 14.03 -18.28
C LYS A 192 -0.15 12.65 -18.24
N CYS A 193 -0.32 11.92 -17.15
CA CYS A 193 0.17 10.55 -16.98
C CYS A 193 -0.73 9.48 -17.64
N GLY A 194 -1.80 9.89 -18.33
CA GLY A 194 -2.69 8.96 -19.06
C GLY A 194 -3.74 8.29 -18.18
N PHE A 195 -4.18 8.96 -17.10
CA PHE A 195 -5.30 8.53 -16.28
C PHE A 195 -6.58 9.31 -16.63
N THR A 196 -7.75 8.65 -16.50
CA THR A 196 -9.06 9.32 -16.51
C THR A 196 -9.20 10.24 -15.30
N THR A 197 -10.29 10.97 -15.23
CA THR A 197 -10.62 11.75 -14.02
C THR A 197 -10.77 10.83 -12.81
N THR A 198 -11.46 9.70 -12.97
CA THR A 198 -11.66 8.69 -11.92
C THR A 198 -10.34 8.06 -11.48
N GLY A 199 -9.46 7.71 -12.43
CA GLY A 199 -8.13 7.21 -12.13
C GLY A 199 -7.25 8.23 -11.39
N SER A 200 -7.34 9.50 -11.76
CA SER A 200 -6.59 10.58 -11.08
C SER A 200 -7.06 10.78 -9.62
N ILE A 201 -8.37 10.71 -9.37
CA ILE A 201 -8.93 10.72 -8.01
C ILE A 201 -8.46 9.48 -7.24
N GLY A 202 -8.39 8.32 -7.90
CA GLY A 202 -7.91 7.07 -7.32
C GLY A 202 -6.46 7.13 -6.85
N ILE A 203 -5.56 7.81 -7.57
CA ILE A 203 -4.17 8.04 -7.12
C ILE A 203 -4.16 8.78 -5.79
N PHE A 204 -4.93 9.86 -5.69
CA PHE A 204 -4.99 10.66 -4.47
C PHE A 204 -5.63 9.89 -3.30
N ALA A 205 -6.76 9.22 -3.57
CA ALA A 205 -7.41 8.37 -2.58
C ALA A 205 -6.47 7.28 -2.05
N THR A 206 -5.65 6.69 -2.90
CA THR A 206 -4.64 5.70 -2.50
C THR A 206 -3.63 6.27 -1.51
N CYS A 207 -3.10 7.46 -1.80
CA CYS A 207 -2.12 8.11 -0.93
C CYS A 207 -2.71 8.51 0.42
N ALA A 208 -3.99 8.83 0.45
CA ALA A 208 -4.72 9.25 1.65
C ALA A 208 -5.18 8.05 2.48
N GLU A 209 -6.06 7.24 1.90
CA GLU A 209 -6.72 6.13 2.59
C GLU A 209 -7.09 5.01 1.61
N GLN A 210 -6.57 3.83 1.84
CA GLN A 210 -6.73 2.70 0.91
C GLN A 210 -8.18 2.19 0.82
N ILE A 211 -8.96 2.25 1.89
CA ILE A 211 -10.37 1.84 1.87
C ILE A 211 -11.17 2.74 0.92
N ALA A 212 -10.91 4.05 0.95
CA ALA A 212 -11.51 5.00 0.02
C ALA A 212 -11.18 4.65 -1.43
N MET A 213 -9.93 4.27 -1.71
CA MET A 213 -9.49 3.82 -3.03
C MET A 213 -10.28 2.58 -3.49
N PHE A 214 -10.48 1.57 -2.64
CA PHE A 214 -11.26 0.37 -2.99
C PHE A 214 -12.71 0.71 -3.42
N GLY A 215 -13.32 1.72 -2.80
CA GLY A 215 -14.64 2.21 -3.21
C GLY A 215 -14.65 2.85 -4.60
N ILE A 216 -13.56 3.51 -4.99
CA ILE A 216 -13.42 4.21 -6.28
C ILE A 216 -13.01 3.24 -7.40
N VAL A 217 -12.19 2.22 -7.10
CA VAL A 217 -11.70 1.23 -8.07
C VAL A 217 -12.83 0.59 -8.88
N LYS A 218 -14.00 0.37 -8.28
CA LYS A 218 -15.16 -0.20 -8.98
C LYS A 218 -15.56 0.57 -10.24
N LYS A 219 -15.37 1.89 -10.22
CA LYS A 219 -15.78 2.81 -11.30
C LYS A 219 -14.69 3.01 -12.36
N MET A 220 -13.50 2.45 -12.19
CA MET A 220 -12.38 2.62 -13.11
C MET A 220 -12.45 1.60 -14.24
N ILE A 221 -11.89 1.97 -15.39
CA ILE A 221 -11.64 1.02 -16.48
C ILE A 221 -10.64 -0.07 -16.04
N PRO A 222 -10.72 -1.30 -16.57
CA PRO A 222 -9.88 -2.42 -16.16
C PRO A 222 -8.37 -2.12 -16.14
N ALA A 223 -7.87 -1.41 -17.14
CA ALA A 223 -6.46 -1.01 -17.21
C ALA A 223 -6.05 -0.05 -16.10
N GLU A 224 -6.95 0.83 -15.65
CA GLU A 224 -6.68 1.74 -14.54
C GLU A 224 -6.81 1.06 -13.19
N LYS A 225 -7.78 0.13 -13.02
CA LYS A 225 -7.86 -0.71 -11.83
C LYS A 225 -6.50 -1.34 -11.51
N VAL A 226 -5.87 -1.95 -12.52
CA VAL A 226 -4.56 -2.58 -12.36
C VAL A 226 -3.48 -1.58 -11.97
N LYS A 227 -3.43 -0.41 -12.61
CA LYS A 227 -2.41 0.63 -12.31
C LYS A 227 -2.58 1.20 -10.91
N ILE A 228 -3.82 1.53 -10.49
CA ILE A 228 -4.09 2.12 -9.18
C ILE A 228 -3.87 1.11 -8.06
N VAL A 229 -4.30 -0.13 -8.26
CA VAL A 229 -4.05 -1.20 -7.29
C VAL A 229 -2.55 -1.49 -7.17
N ALA A 230 -1.78 -1.49 -8.25
CA ALA A 230 -0.34 -1.63 -8.17
C ALA A 230 0.32 -0.47 -7.41
N LEU A 231 -0.08 0.77 -7.73
CA LEU A 231 0.38 1.96 -7.01
C LEU A 231 0.10 1.84 -5.52
N SER A 232 -1.06 1.29 -5.13
CA SER A 232 -1.45 1.16 -3.73
C SER A 232 -0.53 0.26 -2.91
N VAL A 233 0.18 -0.68 -3.51
CA VAL A 233 1.05 -1.60 -2.78
C VAL A 233 2.16 -0.84 -2.04
N CYS A 234 2.84 0.09 -2.68
CA CYS A 234 3.84 0.93 -2.02
C CYS A 234 3.33 2.32 -1.64
N GLY A 235 2.36 2.86 -2.38
CA GLY A 235 1.87 4.23 -2.24
C GLY A 235 0.71 4.43 -1.26
N SER A 236 0.11 3.36 -0.72
CA SER A 236 -1.00 3.51 0.23
C SER A 236 -0.56 4.15 1.55
N TRP A 237 -1.50 4.89 2.15
CA TRP A 237 -1.34 5.59 3.42
C TRP A 237 -0.12 6.52 3.49
N LEU A 238 0.37 6.98 2.34
CA LEU A 238 1.53 7.87 2.27
C LEU A 238 1.30 9.16 3.04
N LEU A 239 0.07 9.69 3.00
CA LEU A 239 -0.36 10.91 3.71
C LEU A 239 -1.20 10.61 4.97
N GLY A 240 -1.36 9.34 5.34
CA GLY A 240 -2.21 8.90 6.44
C GLY A 240 -1.46 8.14 7.52
N ALA A 241 -1.89 6.91 7.79
CA ALA A 241 -1.40 6.09 8.90
C ALA A 241 0.12 5.88 8.90
N HIS A 242 0.76 5.77 7.74
CA HIS A 242 2.21 5.57 7.68
C HIS A 242 3.01 6.78 8.15
N ILE A 243 2.57 8.01 7.84
CA ILE A 243 3.19 9.21 8.44
C ILE A 243 3.01 9.17 9.96
N SER A 244 1.79 8.88 10.42
CA SER A 244 1.45 8.87 11.83
C SER A 244 2.31 7.88 12.63
N ILE A 245 2.41 6.63 12.16
CA ILE A 245 3.24 5.60 12.78
C ILE A 245 4.71 5.99 12.75
N THR A 246 5.23 6.44 11.60
CA THR A 246 6.63 6.79 11.47
C THR A 246 7.00 7.98 12.35
N ALA A 247 6.17 9.02 12.38
CA ALA A 247 6.40 10.21 13.19
C ALA A 247 6.41 9.89 14.70
N ASN A 248 5.64 8.90 15.14
CA ASN A 248 5.66 8.46 16.53
C ASN A 248 6.89 7.63 16.89
N PHE A 249 7.19 6.62 16.07
CA PHE A 249 8.18 5.61 16.43
C PHE A 249 9.61 5.91 15.93
N GLN A 250 9.72 6.49 14.74
CA GLN A 250 11.01 6.76 14.08
C GLN A 250 10.93 8.05 13.26
N PRO A 251 10.75 9.24 13.90
CA PRO A 251 10.53 10.50 13.17
C PRO A 251 11.69 10.86 12.23
N SER A 252 12.93 10.52 12.58
CA SER A 252 14.11 10.69 11.73
C SER A 252 14.00 9.95 10.37
N LEU A 253 13.27 8.84 10.31
CA LEU A 253 13.08 8.05 9.10
C LEU A 253 11.92 8.53 8.22
N LEU A 254 11.15 9.54 8.63
CA LEU A 254 9.94 9.97 7.94
C LEU A 254 10.20 10.30 6.47
N ALA A 255 11.16 11.15 6.18
CA ALA A 255 11.51 11.52 4.81
C ALA A 255 12.02 10.32 3.99
N ILE A 256 12.82 9.45 4.58
CA ILE A 256 13.38 8.26 3.92
C ILE A 256 12.26 7.31 3.52
N ILE A 257 11.30 7.05 4.42
CA ILE A 257 10.16 6.17 4.16
C ILE A 257 9.25 6.76 3.10
N LEU A 258 8.92 8.06 3.18
CA LEU A 258 8.07 8.71 2.19
C LEU A 258 8.68 8.65 0.79
N ILE A 259 9.96 9.02 0.67
CA ILE A 259 10.67 8.99 -0.63
C ILE A 259 10.75 7.56 -1.17
N GLY A 260 11.14 6.60 -0.34
CA GLY A 260 11.23 5.20 -0.76
C GLY A 260 9.90 4.60 -1.19
N LYS A 261 8.81 4.93 -0.49
CA LYS A 261 7.44 4.53 -0.87
C LYS A 261 7.01 5.18 -2.19
N MET A 262 7.32 6.44 -2.40
CA MET A 262 7.04 7.12 -3.67
C MET A 262 7.79 6.48 -4.84
N ILE A 263 9.08 6.17 -4.68
CA ILE A 263 9.87 5.44 -5.67
C ILE A 263 9.24 4.08 -5.96
N GLY A 264 8.90 3.33 -4.93
CA GLY A 264 8.22 2.04 -5.07
C GLY A 264 6.88 2.14 -5.78
N ALA A 265 6.07 3.15 -5.47
CA ALA A 265 4.78 3.40 -6.10
C ALA A 265 4.91 3.71 -7.61
N VAL A 266 5.90 4.53 -8.00
CA VAL A 266 6.18 4.81 -9.42
C VAL A 266 6.63 3.55 -10.15
N ILE A 267 7.52 2.76 -9.55
CA ILE A 267 7.99 1.48 -10.12
C ILE A 267 6.83 0.48 -10.22
N ALA A 268 5.92 0.45 -9.24
CA ALA A 268 4.73 -0.39 -9.28
C ALA A 268 3.83 -0.07 -10.48
N VAL A 269 3.61 1.22 -10.76
CA VAL A 269 2.86 1.65 -11.96
C VAL A 269 3.59 1.24 -13.24
N PHE A 270 4.91 1.33 -13.27
CA PHE A 270 5.71 0.86 -14.40
C PHE A 270 5.49 -0.65 -14.65
N PHE A 271 5.62 -1.49 -13.62
CA PHE A 271 5.33 -2.92 -13.73
C PHE A 271 3.87 -3.18 -14.11
N ALA A 272 2.93 -2.40 -13.59
CA ALA A 272 1.53 -2.51 -13.98
C ALA A 272 1.33 -2.23 -15.48
N ILE A 273 1.94 -1.18 -16.02
CA ILE A 273 1.85 -0.85 -17.44
C ILE A 273 2.50 -1.94 -18.30
N TRP A 274 3.64 -2.46 -17.87
CA TRP A 274 4.40 -3.45 -18.65
C TRP A 274 3.79 -4.85 -18.58
N LEU A 275 3.41 -5.34 -17.40
CA LEU A 275 2.94 -6.71 -17.18
C LEU A 275 1.41 -6.79 -17.01
N GLY A 276 0.84 -5.94 -16.18
CA GLY A 276 -0.55 -6.05 -15.75
C GLY A 276 -1.54 -5.55 -16.79
N VAL A 277 -1.34 -4.38 -17.38
CA VAL A 277 -2.26 -3.77 -18.33
C VAL A 277 -2.47 -4.60 -19.61
N PRO A 278 -1.44 -5.18 -20.26
CA PRO A 278 -1.65 -6.04 -21.42
C PRO A 278 -2.54 -7.25 -21.10
N MET A 279 -2.38 -7.80 -19.89
CA MET A 279 -3.22 -8.92 -19.44
C MET A 279 -4.64 -8.47 -19.11
N ALA A 280 -4.78 -7.31 -18.43
CA ALA A 280 -6.09 -6.73 -18.12
C ALA A 280 -6.91 -6.50 -19.40
N LYS A 281 -6.32 -5.96 -20.45
CA LYS A 281 -6.97 -5.77 -21.75
C LYS A 281 -7.43 -7.07 -22.40
N ARG A 282 -6.64 -8.15 -22.29
CA ARG A 282 -7.05 -9.47 -22.79
C ARG A 282 -8.24 -10.01 -21.99
N LEU A 283 -8.21 -9.91 -20.67
CA LEU A 283 -9.30 -10.32 -19.80
C LEU A 283 -10.55 -9.47 -20.04
N GLU A 284 -10.40 -8.16 -20.22
CA GLU A 284 -11.50 -7.26 -20.55
C GLU A 284 -12.21 -7.67 -21.83
N LYS A 285 -11.45 -7.99 -22.90
CA LYS A 285 -12.03 -8.50 -24.15
C LYS A 285 -12.85 -9.77 -23.91
N GLN A 286 -12.30 -10.73 -23.16
CA GLN A 286 -13.03 -11.95 -22.80
C GLN A 286 -14.27 -11.68 -21.95
N ASP A 287 -14.23 -10.67 -21.06
CA ASP A 287 -15.36 -10.30 -20.22
C ASP A 287 -16.47 -9.62 -21.01
N ARG A 288 -16.11 -8.81 -22.02
CA ARG A 288 -17.09 -8.24 -22.96
C ARG A 288 -17.73 -9.34 -23.81
N GLU A 289 -16.95 -10.29 -24.34
CA GLU A 289 -17.46 -11.44 -25.09
C GLU A 289 -18.40 -12.34 -24.26
N LYS A 290 -18.18 -12.43 -22.94
CA LYS A 290 -19.03 -13.19 -21.99
C LYS A 290 -20.19 -12.36 -21.42
N GLY A 291 -20.34 -11.10 -21.79
CA GLY A 291 -21.37 -10.20 -21.27
C GLY A 291 -21.21 -9.84 -19.78
N ILE A 292 -20.04 -10.05 -19.20
CA ILE A 292 -19.71 -9.67 -17.81
C ILE A 292 -19.53 -8.16 -17.71
N ILE A 293 -18.95 -7.55 -18.75
CA ILE A 293 -18.82 -6.10 -18.92
C ILE A 293 -19.78 -5.70 -20.05
N GLY A 294 -20.67 -4.74 -19.76
CA GLY A 294 -21.62 -4.24 -20.75
C GLY A 294 -20.92 -3.54 -21.92
N GLU A 295 -21.52 -3.59 -23.12
CA GLU A 295 -20.95 -2.97 -24.32
C GLU A 295 -20.72 -1.46 -24.18
N THR A 296 -21.57 -0.78 -23.43
CA THR A 296 -21.49 0.66 -23.18
C THR A 296 -20.70 1.03 -21.90
N GLU A 297 -20.35 0.03 -21.10
CA GLU A 297 -19.61 0.24 -19.86
C GLU A 297 -18.20 0.75 -20.18
N TYR A 298 -17.81 1.88 -19.58
CA TYR A 298 -16.51 2.57 -19.75
C TYR A 298 -16.29 3.33 -21.07
N LEU A 299 -17.26 3.40 -22.01
CA LEU A 299 -17.08 4.08 -23.31
C LEU A 299 -16.68 5.53 -23.18
N GLU A 300 -17.26 6.26 -22.24
CA GLU A 300 -16.93 7.68 -22.02
C GLU A 300 -15.47 7.85 -21.56
N ASP A 301 -15.01 7.02 -20.62
CA ASP A 301 -13.64 7.05 -20.12
C ASP A 301 -12.63 6.62 -21.19
N GLU A 302 -12.97 5.62 -21.99
CA GLU A 302 -12.14 5.14 -23.12
C GLU A 302 -12.03 6.22 -24.21
N ALA A 303 -13.12 6.90 -24.54
CA ALA A 303 -13.15 8.00 -25.50
C ALA A 303 -12.25 9.17 -25.06
N VAL A 304 -12.30 9.54 -23.78
CA VAL A 304 -11.44 10.57 -23.20
C VAL A 304 -9.95 10.18 -23.30
N LEU A 305 -9.61 8.93 -23.05
CA LEU A 305 -8.22 8.47 -23.17
C LEU A 305 -7.75 8.41 -24.62
N ALA A 306 -8.61 7.98 -25.54
CA ALA A 306 -8.32 7.95 -26.97
C ALA A 306 -8.09 9.35 -27.54
N GLU A 307 -8.93 10.31 -27.20
CA GLU A 307 -8.79 11.71 -27.63
C GLU A 307 -7.48 12.32 -27.12
N ARG A 308 -7.12 12.08 -25.86
CA ARG A 308 -5.86 12.58 -25.29
C ARG A 308 -4.63 11.96 -25.96
N LYS A 309 -4.70 10.67 -26.33
CA LYS A 309 -3.61 9.99 -27.06
C LYS A 309 -3.42 10.61 -28.44
N ASN A 310 -4.51 10.89 -29.14
CA ASN A 310 -4.49 11.51 -30.47
C ASN A 310 -3.92 12.94 -30.44
N ARG A 311 -4.26 13.73 -29.42
CA ARG A 311 -3.68 15.08 -29.23
C ARG A 311 -2.18 15.04 -28.98
N LYS A 312 -1.67 14.05 -28.20
CA LYS A 312 -0.21 13.89 -28.00
C LYS A 312 0.52 13.52 -29.28
N HIS A 313 -0.08 12.71 -30.15
CA HIS A 313 0.52 12.36 -31.44
C HIS A 313 0.52 13.53 -32.42
N LYS A 314 -0.49 14.40 -32.42
CA LYS A 314 -0.53 15.59 -33.27
C LYS A 314 0.45 16.67 -32.80
N GLY A 315 0.55 16.97 -31.51
CA GLY A 315 1.51 17.93 -30.98
C GLY A 315 2.97 17.51 -31.12
N GLY A 316 3.28 16.21 -31.02
CA GLY A 316 4.66 15.71 -31.28
C GLY A 316 5.11 15.73 -32.73
N ASN A 317 4.18 15.83 -33.70
CA ASN A 317 4.51 16.01 -35.12
C ASN A 317 4.69 17.49 -35.52
N GLU A 318 4.13 18.42 -34.78
CA GLU A 318 4.33 19.86 -35.01
C GLU A 318 5.69 20.33 -34.47
N ASP A 319 6.16 19.78 -33.35
CA ASP A 319 7.51 20.07 -32.80
C ASP A 319 8.66 19.37 -33.55
N ALA A 320 8.35 18.38 -34.39
CA ALA A 320 9.36 17.70 -35.25
C ALA A 320 9.45 18.30 -36.66
N ALA A 321 8.61 19.28 -36.97
CA ALA A 321 8.54 19.94 -38.28
C ALA A 321 9.06 21.40 -38.26
N VAL A 322 9.66 21.85 -37.14
CA VAL A 322 10.37 23.11 -36.98
C VAL A 322 11.85 22.78 -36.68
#